data_a1c721ae76c9cdcfa4287d8bf8a38d38
#
_entry.id   a1c721ae76c9cdcfa4287d8bf8a38d38
#
_cell.length_a   1.000
_cell.length_b   1.000
_cell.length_c   1.000
_cell.angle_alpha   90.00
_cell.angle_beta   90.00
_cell.angle_gamma   90.00
#
_symmetry.space_group_name_H-M   'P 1'
#
loop_
_entity.id
_entity.type
_entity.pdbx_description
1 polymer ?
#
loop_
_entity_poly.entity_id
_entity_poly.type
_entity_poly.pdbx_seq_one_letter_code
_entity_poly.pdbx_strand_id
1 'polypeptide(L)'
;MEQYVRKTDKFLEGECEESYKQVFYYKKVLNIDDAATASLYENDIIDDEDLKLIDFVYKTLVTDEKQILKFCKLEGIENGAKRLEKCFINVLLNKFALCTKESRFNKTKQIPKNEDVKYFYCLTAGGKILLNKYIYSPENEIKWNNGSPCMSALNVRRAVISTEHYLKMRSFGDLQIYRPLPTMFVHDKTIRVNNVCKLKENGMENEPEYKDIITEIVLYGTEEAELRERFSILGTFLRTNSWQKYFFNKNMIKPTLLVITENDEAVSDVTQMLIKELPSDSVFYITTISRMRKGYDKVGSLLQYDEGTNSMKEISL
;
A
#
# COMPACT_ATOMS: atom_id res chain seq x y z
N MET A 1 15.27 -2.78 26.32
CA MET A 1 14.07 -2.08 25.85
C MET A 1 14.38 -1.02 24.79
N GLU A 2 15.26 -0.06 25.07
CA GLU A 2 15.71 0.94 24.09
C GLU A 2 16.27 0.35 22.77
N GLN A 3 16.99 -0.77 22.83
CA GLN A 3 17.49 -1.44 21.62
C GLN A 3 16.39 -1.99 20.72
N TYR A 4 15.20 -2.31 21.26
CA TYR A 4 14.11 -2.87 20.48
C TYR A 4 13.35 -1.80 19.68
N VAL A 5 13.04 -0.68 20.31
CA VAL A 5 12.39 0.48 19.66
C VAL A 5 13.28 1.03 18.55
N ARG A 6 14.57 1.22 18.83
CA ARG A 6 15.55 1.63 17.83
C ARG A 6 15.65 0.65 16.65
N LYS A 7 15.54 -0.67 16.89
CA LYS A 7 15.57 -1.68 15.83
C LYS A 7 14.31 -1.67 14.95
N THR A 8 13.14 -1.34 15.50
CA THR A 8 11.91 -1.26 14.70
C THR A 8 11.87 -0.01 13.82
N ASP A 9 12.38 1.12 14.31
CA ASP A 9 12.56 2.32 13.50
C ASP A 9 13.63 2.11 12.41
N LYS A 10 14.72 1.46 12.73
CA LYS A 10 15.76 1.06 11.78
C LYS A 10 15.26 0.09 10.71
N PHE A 11 14.30 -0.79 11.03
CA PHE A 11 13.62 -1.61 10.04
C PHE A 11 12.90 -0.77 8.99
N LEU A 12 12.23 0.31 9.37
CA LEU A 12 11.58 1.24 8.44
C LEU A 12 12.60 2.12 7.69
N GLU A 13 13.83 2.23 8.19
CA GLU A 13 14.96 2.94 7.59
C GLU A 13 15.88 2.06 6.73
N GLY A 14 15.58 0.76 6.57
CA GLY A 14 16.31 -0.11 5.64
C GLY A 14 17.28 -1.11 6.25
N GLU A 15 17.35 -1.28 7.57
CA GLU A 15 18.21 -2.30 8.14
C GLU A 15 17.65 -3.72 8.01
N CYS A 16 18.50 -4.63 7.61
CA CYS A 16 18.43 -6.08 7.46
C CYS A 16 17.10 -6.79 7.83
N GLU A 17 16.37 -7.20 6.81
CA GLU A 17 14.99 -7.71 6.90
C GLU A 17 14.85 -9.18 7.30
N GLU A 18 15.87 -10.01 7.06
CA GLU A 18 15.79 -11.46 7.29
C GLU A 18 15.65 -11.86 8.76
N SER A 19 15.93 -10.95 9.67
CA SER A 19 15.89 -11.19 11.12
C SER A 19 14.56 -10.90 11.79
N TYR A 20 13.56 -10.37 11.07
CA TYR A 20 12.28 -9.97 11.66
C TYR A 20 11.17 -11.00 11.43
N LYS A 21 10.31 -11.17 12.44
CA LYS A 21 9.08 -11.96 12.37
C LYS A 21 7.90 -11.16 12.89
N GLN A 22 6.74 -11.40 12.28
CA GLN A 22 5.48 -10.88 12.77
C GLN A 22 5.01 -11.65 14.02
N VAL A 23 4.64 -10.92 15.06
CA VAL A 23 4.01 -11.45 16.26
C VAL A 23 2.63 -10.83 16.39
N PHE A 24 1.58 -11.61 16.14
CA PHE A 24 0.19 -11.15 16.16
C PHE A 24 -0.40 -11.19 17.56
N TYR A 25 -1.26 -10.21 17.87
CA TYR A 25 -2.01 -10.16 19.10
C TYR A 25 -3.05 -11.29 19.16
N TYR A 26 -3.89 -11.41 18.13
CA TYR A 26 -4.78 -12.54 17.98
C TYR A 26 -4.10 -13.65 17.18
N LYS A 27 -3.77 -14.76 17.82
CA LYS A 27 -2.97 -15.86 17.21
C LYS A 27 -3.67 -16.58 16.06
N LYS A 28 -4.98 -16.73 16.14
CA LYS A 28 -5.89 -17.22 15.09
C LYS A 28 -7.32 -17.03 15.59
N VAL A 29 -8.07 -16.16 14.94
CA VAL A 29 -9.51 -16.17 15.11
C VAL A 29 -10.04 -17.08 14.02
N LEU A 30 -10.21 -18.37 14.34
CA LEU A 30 -10.52 -19.41 13.36
C LEU A 30 -12.02 -19.53 13.09
N ASN A 31 -12.86 -19.15 14.05
CA ASN A 31 -14.32 -19.22 13.94
C ASN A 31 -14.90 -17.87 14.31
N ILE A 32 -15.11 -17.02 13.31
CA ILE A 32 -15.89 -15.81 13.45
C ILE A 32 -17.28 -16.16 12.95
N ASP A 33 -18.25 -15.99 13.83
CA ASP A 33 -19.67 -16.13 13.48
C ASP A 33 -20.09 -14.93 12.64
N ASP A 34 -20.48 -15.18 11.40
CA ASP A 34 -20.89 -14.17 10.44
C ASP A 34 -22.10 -13.37 10.95
N ALA A 35 -23.06 -14.04 11.57
CA ALA A 35 -24.26 -13.40 12.11
C ALA A 35 -23.92 -12.52 13.32
N ALA A 36 -23.09 -13.03 14.25
CA ALA A 36 -22.64 -12.25 15.40
C ALA A 36 -21.80 -11.04 14.95
N THR A 37 -20.97 -11.19 13.92
CA THR A 37 -20.18 -10.07 13.37
C THR A 37 -21.08 -9.05 12.68
N ALA A 38 -22.07 -9.47 11.90
CA ALA A 38 -23.01 -8.58 11.24
C ALA A 38 -23.85 -7.79 12.25
N SER A 39 -24.23 -8.43 13.39
CA SER A 39 -25.00 -7.77 14.45
C SER A 39 -24.26 -6.60 15.11
N LEU A 40 -22.93 -6.49 14.98
CA LEU A 40 -22.19 -5.34 15.48
C LEU A 40 -22.60 -4.05 14.76
N TYR A 41 -22.88 -4.12 13.47
CA TYR A 41 -23.35 -2.97 12.70
C TYR A 41 -24.86 -2.77 12.88
N GLU A 42 -25.63 -3.85 12.86
CA GLU A 42 -27.10 -3.82 13.03
C GLU A 42 -27.55 -3.25 14.40
N ASN A 43 -26.69 -3.36 15.42
CA ASN A 43 -26.93 -2.86 16.78
C ASN A 43 -26.16 -1.55 17.09
N ASP A 44 -25.69 -0.81 16.08
CA ASP A 44 -24.97 0.45 16.20
C ASP A 44 -23.67 0.38 17.06
N ILE A 45 -23.12 -0.81 17.28
CA ILE A 45 -21.81 -0.96 17.94
C ILE A 45 -20.71 -0.47 17.01
N ILE A 46 -20.82 -0.79 15.72
CA ILE A 46 -19.97 -0.32 14.63
C ILE A 46 -20.81 0.54 13.71
N ASP A 47 -20.30 1.69 13.30
CA ASP A 47 -20.99 2.65 12.45
C ASP A 47 -20.25 2.84 11.08
N ASP A 48 -20.79 3.72 10.23
CA ASP A 48 -20.22 3.99 8.90
C ASP A 48 -18.80 4.53 8.94
N GLU A 49 -18.44 5.31 9.97
CA GLU A 49 -17.07 5.82 10.11
C GLU A 49 -16.09 4.69 10.49
N ASP A 50 -16.54 3.74 11.30
CA ASP A 50 -15.74 2.55 11.61
C ASP A 50 -15.57 1.67 10.37
N LEU A 51 -16.63 1.50 9.54
CA LEU A 51 -16.53 0.79 8.28
C LEU A 51 -15.53 1.46 7.32
N LYS A 52 -15.51 2.79 7.22
CA LYS A 52 -14.51 3.53 6.44
C LYS A 52 -13.09 3.28 6.95
N LEU A 53 -12.89 3.23 8.27
CA LEU A 53 -11.60 2.93 8.87
C LEU A 53 -11.16 1.49 8.55
N ILE A 54 -12.06 0.52 8.65
CA ILE A 54 -11.79 -0.89 8.33
C ILE A 54 -11.46 -1.04 6.83
N ASP A 55 -12.20 -0.35 5.96
CA ASP A 55 -11.97 -0.33 4.51
C ASP A 55 -10.61 0.29 4.16
N PHE A 56 -10.21 1.36 4.86
CA PHE A 56 -8.88 1.92 4.71
C PHE A 56 -7.79 0.89 5.04
N VAL A 57 -7.91 0.17 6.16
CA VAL A 57 -6.94 -0.87 6.54
C VAL A 57 -6.94 -2.01 5.53
N TYR A 58 -8.09 -2.38 4.97
CA TYR A 58 -8.16 -3.35 3.87
C TYR A 58 -7.40 -2.87 2.63
N LYS A 59 -7.66 -1.65 2.17
CA LYS A 59 -7.03 -1.06 0.98
C LYS A 59 -5.53 -0.86 1.13
N THR A 60 -5.04 -0.72 2.34
CA THR A 60 -3.62 -0.51 2.61
C THR A 60 -2.89 -1.78 3.04
N LEU A 61 -3.64 -2.87 3.34
CA LEU A 61 -3.18 -4.18 3.78
C LEU A 61 -2.53 -4.18 5.16
N VAL A 62 -1.54 -3.31 5.37
CA VAL A 62 -0.83 -3.09 6.64
C VAL A 62 -0.61 -1.60 6.84
N THR A 63 -0.96 -1.12 8.01
CA THR A 63 -0.83 0.30 8.37
C THR A 63 -0.44 0.45 9.84
N ASP A 64 0.19 1.54 10.20
CA ASP A 64 0.46 1.87 11.59
C ASP A 64 -0.59 2.84 12.17
N GLU A 65 -0.60 3.01 13.48
CA GLU A 65 -1.57 3.88 14.16
C GLU A 65 -1.50 5.33 13.66
N LYS A 66 -0.29 5.86 13.44
CA LYS A 66 -0.12 7.25 12.96
C LYS A 66 -0.75 7.44 11.57
N GLN A 67 -0.62 6.44 10.70
CA GLN A 67 -1.23 6.45 9.38
C GLN A 67 -2.76 6.36 9.46
N ILE A 68 -3.30 5.55 10.36
CA ILE A 68 -4.75 5.47 10.62
C ILE A 68 -5.28 6.80 11.12
N LEU A 69 -4.64 7.40 12.11
CA LEU A 69 -5.05 8.71 12.65
C LEU A 69 -4.97 9.83 11.60
N LYS A 70 -3.94 9.77 10.73
CA LYS A 70 -3.84 10.69 9.59
C LYS A 70 -4.98 10.50 8.59
N PHE A 71 -5.35 9.26 8.28
CA PHE A 71 -6.52 8.97 7.45
C PHE A 71 -7.80 9.51 8.08
N CYS A 72 -8.04 9.24 9.37
CA CYS A 72 -9.20 9.76 10.07
C CYS A 72 -9.29 11.30 9.96
N LYS A 73 -8.16 11.99 10.14
CA LYS A 73 -8.11 13.46 9.99
C LYS A 73 -8.44 13.91 8.57
N LEU A 74 -7.97 13.21 7.53
CA LEU A 74 -8.25 13.53 6.13
C LEU A 74 -9.72 13.33 5.76
N GLU A 75 -10.36 12.32 6.34
CA GLU A 75 -11.78 11.99 6.07
C GLU A 75 -12.76 12.66 7.04
N GLY A 76 -12.28 13.49 7.97
CA GLY A 76 -13.12 14.14 8.98
C GLY A 76 -13.70 13.18 10.03
N ILE A 77 -13.10 12.00 10.21
CA ILE A 77 -13.53 10.97 11.17
C ILE A 77 -13.08 11.40 12.57
N GLU A 78 -14.05 11.61 13.45
CA GLU A 78 -13.77 11.99 14.82
C GLU A 78 -13.37 10.78 15.70
N ASN A 79 -12.61 11.08 16.77
CA ASN A 79 -12.21 10.09 17.77
C ASN A 79 -11.47 8.86 17.20
N GLY A 80 -10.64 9.03 16.15
CA GLY A 80 -9.98 7.97 15.42
C GLY A 80 -9.26 6.93 16.29
N ALA A 81 -8.60 7.33 17.38
CA ALA A 81 -7.94 6.40 18.31
C ALA A 81 -8.94 5.49 19.04
N LYS A 82 -10.07 6.04 19.52
CA LYS A 82 -11.13 5.24 20.16
C LYS A 82 -11.81 4.30 19.17
N ARG A 83 -11.99 4.73 17.93
CA ARG A 83 -12.56 3.91 16.86
C ARG A 83 -11.63 2.76 16.48
N LEU A 84 -10.33 3.03 16.37
CA LEU A 84 -9.34 1.99 16.15
C LEU A 84 -9.36 0.93 17.27
N GLU A 85 -9.40 1.37 18.52
CA GLU A 85 -9.51 0.47 19.67
C GLU A 85 -10.83 -0.33 19.63
N LYS A 86 -11.94 0.29 19.31
CA LYS A 86 -13.25 -0.36 19.13
C LYS A 86 -13.18 -1.45 18.05
N CYS A 87 -12.65 -1.15 16.88
CA CYS A 87 -12.48 -2.13 15.80
C CYS A 87 -11.54 -3.27 16.20
N PHE A 88 -10.50 -2.98 16.98
CA PHE A 88 -9.56 -3.99 17.47
C PHE A 88 -10.22 -4.91 18.51
N ILE A 89 -10.92 -4.37 19.52
CA ILE A 89 -11.60 -5.15 20.57
C ILE A 89 -12.68 -6.07 19.98
N ASN A 90 -13.41 -5.60 18.97
CA ASN A 90 -14.43 -6.38 18.27
C ASN A 90 -13.83 -7.33 17.19
N VAL A 91 -12.54 -7.52 17.18
CA VAL A 91 -11.81 -8.46 16.30
C VAL A 91 -12.05 -8.19 14.81
N LEU A 92 -12.32 -6.95 14.43
CA LEU A 92 -12.44 -6.51 13.04
C LEU A 92 -11.06 -6.19 12.44
N LEU A 93 -10.14 -5.76 13.29
CA LEU A 93 -8.72 -5.56 12.99
C LEU A 93 -7.87 -6.40 13.92
N ASN A 94 -6.73 -6.87 13.40
CA ASN A 94 -5.67 -7.46 14.21
C ASN A 94 -4.49 -6.50 14.27
N LYS A 95 -3.73 -6.54 15.35
CA LYS A 95 -2.47 -5.83 15.45
C LYS A 95 -1.31 -6.79 15.62
N PHE A 96 -0.16 -6.43 15.11
CA PHE A 96 1.06 -7.20 15.24
C PHE A 96 2.26 -6.27 15.42
N ALA A 97 3.35 -6.83 15.94
CA ALA A 97 4.65 -6.19 15.99
C ALA A 97 5.66 -6.98 15.14
N LEU A 98 6.67 -6.29 14.64
CA LEU A 98 7.83 -6.93 14.02
C LEU A 98 8.89 -7.14 15.11
N CYS A 99 9.23 -8.40 15.33
CA CYS A 99 10.18 -8.80 16.36
C CYS A 99 11.40 -9.49 15.73
N THR A 100 12.58 -9.19 16.22
CA THR A 100 13.79 -9.94 15.81
C THR A 100 13.68 -11.40 16.25
N LYS A 101 14.28 -12.31 15.50
CA LYS A 101 14.30 -13.76 15.84
C LYS A 101 14.85 -14.04 17.25
N GLU A 102 15.74 -13.18 17.71
CA GLU A 102 16.41 -13.29 19.02
C GLU A 102 15.64 -12.64 20.17
N SER A 103 14.58 -11.89 19.88
CA SER A 103 13.82 -11.20 20.92
C SER A 103 13.09 -12.18 21.83
N ARG A 104 13.00 -11.85 23.13
CA ARG A 104 12.22 -12.63 24.10
C ARG A 104 10.76 -12.81 23.67
N PHE A 105 10.20 -11.85 22.97
CA PHE A 105 8.82 -11.86 22.46
C PHE A 105 8.58 -12.96 21.44
N ASN A 106 9.59 -13.26 20.61
CA ASN A 106 9.49 -14.37 19.67
C ASN A 106 9.44 -15.74 20.38
N LYS A 107 10.14 -15.86 21.53
CA LYS A 107 10.14 -17.10 22.35
C LYS A 107 8.82 -17.29 23.09
N THR A 108 8.25 -16.25 23.66
CA THR A 108 7.00 -16.29 24.44
C THR A 108 5.75 -16.20 23.59
N LYS A 109 5.87 -15.79 22.31
CA LYS A 109 4.74 -15.48 21.41
C LYS A 109 3.72 -14.49 22.01
N GLN A 110 4.16 -13.64 22.92
CA GLN A 110 3.37 -12.58 23.53
C GLN A 110 3.87 -11.24 23.05
N ILE A 111 2.95 -10.38 22.65
CA ILE A 111 3.26 -9.00 22.34
C ILE A 111 3.46 -8.24 23.64
N PRO A 112 4.56 -7.48 23.78
CA PRO A 112 4.77 -6.69 24.99
C PRO A 112 3.65 -5.66 25.15
N LYS A 113 3.21 -5.46 26.38
CA LYS A 113 2.27 -4.40 26.76
C LYS A 113 2.99 -3.07 26.97
N ASN A 114 3.99 -2.76 26.19
CA ASN A 114 4.83 -1.59 26.41
C ASN A 114 4.55 -0.52 25.36
N GLU A 115 4.47 0.73 25.78
CA GLU A 115 4.18 1.91 24.97
C GLU A 115 5.21 2.16 23.85
N ASP A 116 6.40 1.58 23.99
CA ASP A 116 7.51 1.75 23.04
C ASP A 116 7.49 0.78 21.82
N VAL A 117 6.50 -0.12 21.75
CA VAL A 117 6.42 -1.07 20.63
C VAL A 117 5.57 -0.50 19.51
N LYS A 118 6.15 -0.39 18.31
CA LYS A 118 5.40 0.00 17.13
C LYS A 118 4.50 -1.14 16.68
N TYR A 119 3.20 -0.89 16.69
CA TYR A 119 2.19 -1.81 16.19
C TYR A 119 1.77 -1.47 14.79
N PHE A 120 1.51 -2.54 14.05
CA PHE A 120 0.88 -2.49 12.74
C PHE A 120 -0.47 -3.16 12.81
N TYR A 121 -1.39 -2.70 11.98
CA TYR A 121 -2.76 -3.20 11.92
C TYR A 121 -3.03 -3.81 10.55
N CYS A 122 -3.83 -4.86 10.53
CA CYS A 122 -4.31 -5.53 9.33
C CYS A 122 -5.75 -6.00 9.51
N LEU A 123 -6.41 -6.29 8.41
CA LEU A 123 -7.78 -6.80 8.42
C LEU A 123 -7.85 -8.20 9.05
N THR A 124 -8.98 -8.50 9.71
CA THR A 124 -9.35 -9.86 10.14
C THR A 124 -10.45 -10.45 9.26
N ALA A 125 -10.82 -11.70 9.51
CA ALA A 125 -12.00 -12.30 8.90
C ALA A 125 -13.30 -11.54 9.27
N GLY A 126 -13.41 -11.06 10.52
CA GLY A 126 -14.57 -10.23 10.94
C GLY A 126 -14.67 -8.92 10.18
N GLY A 127 -13.56 -8.22 10.02
CA GLY A 127 -13.55 -7.01 9.19
C GLY A 127 -13.95 -7.29 7.74
N LYS A 128 -13.47 -8.39 7.15
CA LYS A 128 -13.88 -8.84 5.81
C LYS A 128 -15.39 -9.06 5.71
N ILE A 129 -15.99 -9.74 6.68
CA ILE A 129 -17.43 -10.03 6.72
C ILE A 129 -18.23 -8.72 6.66
N LEU A 130 -17.89 -7.73 7.51
CA LEU A 130 -18.58 -6.44 7.51
C LEU A 130 -18.41 -5.70 6.18
N LEU A 131 -17.21 -5.64 5.66
CA LEU A 131 -16.95 -4.95 4.38
C LEU A 131 -17.73 -5.60 3.23
N ASN A 132 -17.74 -6.93 3.13
CA ASN A 132 -18.48 -7.63 2.09
C ASN A 132 -20.00 -7.47 2.22
N LYS A 133 -20.51 -7.36 3.45
CA LYS A 133 -21.94 -7.20 3.68
C LYS A 133 -22.44 -5.78 3.42
N TYR A 134 -21.64 -4.76 3.77
CA TYR A 134 -22.12 -3.37 3.83
C TYR A 134 -21.41 -2.40 2.86
N ILE A 135 -20.23 -2.74 2.36
CA ILE A 135 -19.43 -1.84 1.50
C ILE A 135 -19.28 -2.37 0.09
N TYR A 136 -19.04 -3.68 -0.07
CA TYR A 136 -18.75 -4.27 -1.37
C TYR A 136 -19.93 -5.01 -1.94
N SER A 137 -20.18 -4.85 -3.26
CA SER A 137 -21.13 -5.68 -3.97
C SER A 137 -20.58 -7.12 -4.16
N PRO A 138 -21.45 -8.12 -4.39
CA PRO A 138 -21.02 -9.51 -4.61
C PRO A 138 -19.97 -9.67 -5.73
N GLU A 139 -20.02 -8.81 -6.75
CA GLU A 139 -19.07 -8.82 -7.88
C GLU A 139 -17.67 -8.32 -7.44
N ASN A 140 -17.63 -7.45 -6.44
CA ASN A 140 -16.41 -6.86 -5.89
C ASN A 140 -16.03 -7.44 -4.52
N GLU A 141 -16.57 -8.59 -4.17
CA GLU A 141 -16.31 -9.25 -2.89
C GLU A 141 -14.83 -9.41 -2.62
N ILE A 142 -14.43 -9.11 -1.38
CA ILE A 142 -13.06 -9.27 -0.91
C ILE A 142 -12.70 -10.75 -0.91
N LYS A 143 -11.85 -11.17 -1.82
CA LYS A 143 -11.27 -12.51 -1.90
C LYS A 143 -10.00 -12.58 -1.04
N TRP A 144 -10.18 -12.64 0.27
CA TRP A 144 -9.10 -12.66 1.23
C TRP A 144 -9.16 -13.95 2.05
N ASN A 145 -8.01 -14.53 2.38
CA ASN A 145 -7.91 -15.72 3.22
C ASN A 145 -7.15 -15.40 4.53
N ASN A 146 -7.29 -16.27 5.53
CA ASN A 146 -6.69 -16.08 6.85
C ASN A 146 -5.15 -16.06 6.85
N GLY A 147 -4.50 -16.41 5.76
CA GLY A 147 -3.05 -16.31 5.57
C GLY A 147 -2.58 -14.98 4.96
N SER A 148 -3.52 -14.17 4.44
CA SER A 148 -3.18 -12.91 3.77
C SER A 148 -2.37 -11.94 4.60
N PRO A 149 -2.56 -11.80 5.94
CA PRO A 149 -1.74 -10.91 6.74
C PRO A 149 -0.34 -11.44 7.04
N CYS A 150 -0.05 -12.71 6.80
CA CYS A 150 1.29 -13.26 7.01
C CYS A 150 2.22 -12.86 5.87
N MET A 151 3.01 -11.81 6.09
CA MET A 151 3.92 -11.24 5.11
C MET A 151 5.37 -11.37 5.57
N SER A 152 6.30 -11.41 4.61
CA SER A 152 7.72 -11.16 4.93
C SER A 152 7.89 -9.74 5.46
N ALA A 153 8.96 -9.50 6.19
CA ALA A 153 9.27 -8.18 6.70
C ALA A 153 9.37 -7.14 5.57
N LEU A 154 9.98 -7.49 4.44
CA LEU A 154 10.04 -6.67 3.23
C LEU A 154 8.64 -6.29 2.72
N ASN A 155 7.72 -7.23 2.68
CA ASN A 155 6.36 -6.97 2.22
C ASN A 155 5.57 -6.09 3.22
N VAL A 156 5.78 -6.24 4.53
CA VAL A 156 5.23 -5.31 5.53
C VAL A 156 5.73 -3.90 5.28
N ARG A 157 7.03 -3.74 5.02
CA ARG A 157 7.63 -2.44 4.72
C ARG A 157 7.07 -1.84 3.43
N ARG A 158 6.95 -2.63 2.36
CA ARG A 158 6.30 -2.19 1.12
C ARG A 158 4.86 -1.74 1.37
N ALA A 159 4.09 -2.48 2.16
CA ALA A 159 2.71 -2.14 2.49
C ALA A 159 2.63 -0.81 3.28
N VAL A 160 3.49 -0.59 4.26
CA VAL A 160 3.55 0.67 5.04
C VAL A 160 3.89 1.85 4.14
N ILE A 161 4.85 1.70 3.21
CA ILE A 161 5.20 2.74 2.24
C ILE A 161 4.05 2.96 1.26
N SER A 162 3.39 1.90 0.79
CA SER A 162 2.20 1.98 -0.06
C SER A 162 1.05 2.72 0.64
N THR A 163 0.90 2.53 1.96
CA THR A 163 -0.06 3.29 2.77
C THR A 163 0.30 4.77 2.83
N GLU A 164 1.57 5.10 3.02
CA GLU A 164 2.03 6.49 3.02
C GLU A 164 1.79 7.16 1.65
N HIS A 165 2.07 6.43 0.57
CA HIS A 165 1.76 6.84 -0.80
C HIS A 165 0.25 7.11 -0.98
N TYR A 166 -0.62 6.17 -0.55
CA TYR A 166 -2.07 6.35 -0.59
C TYR A 166 -2.51 7.64 0.12
N LEU A 167 -2.03 7.86 1.34
CA LEU A 167 -2.36 9.05 2.13
C LEU A 167 -1.87 10.34 1.47
N LYS A 168 -0.73 10.31 0.79
CA LYS A 168 -0.23 11.46 0.03
C LYS A 168 -1.06 11.70 -1.23
N MET A 169 -1.41 10.66 -1.98
CA MET A 169 -2.30 10.78 -3.14
C MET A 169 -3.68 11.31 -2.72
N ARG A 170 -4.23 10.80 -1.60
CA ARG A 170 -5.51 11.26 -1.07
C ARG A 170 -5.48 12.71 -0.60
N SER A 171 -4.37 13.17 -0.02
CA SER A 171 -4.20 14.57 0.41
C SER A 171 -3.94 15.54 -0.75
N PHE A 172 -3.44 15.06 -1.88
CA PHE A 172 -3.23 15.84 -3.09
C PHE A 172 -4.56 16.21 -3.77
N GLY A 173 -5.61 15.40 -3.61
CA GLY A 173 -6.97 15.71 -4.10
C GLY A 173 -7.63 14.50 -4.76
N ASP A 174 -7.83 14.51 -6.01
CA ASP A 174 -8.77 13.76 -6.83
C ASP A 174 -8.49 12.25 -7.01
N LEU A 175 -8.08 11.55 -5.95
CA LEU A 175 -7.93 10.10 -5.97
C LEU A 175 -9.31 9.42 -6.06
N GLN A 176 -9.63 8.85 -7.21
CA GLN A 176 -10.91 8.20 -7.49
C GLN A 176 -10.88 6.71 -7.14
N ILE A 177 -9.80 6.03 -7.49
CA ILE A 177 -9.64 4.59 -7.30
C ILE A 177 -8.27 4.32 -6.73
N TYR A 178 -8.21 3.40 -5.76
CA TYR A 178 -6.98 2.82 -5.26
C TYR A 178 -7.17 1.31 -5.07
N ARG A 179 -6.33 0.51 -5.69
CA ARG A 179 -6.35 -0.95 -5.59
C ARG A 179 -4.98 -1.45 -5.13
N PRO A 180 -4.88 -2.04 -3.95
CA PRO A 180 -3.64 -2.62 -3.46
C PRO A 180 -3.37 -3.96 -4.13
N LEU A 181 -2.11 -4.26 -4.36
CA LEU A 181 -1.59 -5.53 -4.89
C LEU A 181 -2.42 -6.15 -6.03
N PRO A 182 -2.85 -5.39 -7.04
CA PRO A 182 -3.59 -5.98 -8.14
C PRO A 182 -2.70 -6.97 -8.89
N THR A 183 -3.28 -8.11 -9.27
CA THR A 183 -2.64 -9.09 -10.15
C THR A 183 -3.09 -8.83 -11.58
N MET A 184 -2.15 -8.64 -12.47
CA MET A 184 -2.40 -8.43 -13.89
C MET A 184 -1.82 -9.58 -14.71
N PHE A 185 -2.53 -9.98 -15.77
CA PHE A 185 -2.12 -11.06 -16.65
C PHE A 185 -1.49 -10.47 -17.92
N VAL A 186 -0.34 -10.98 -18.30
CA VAL A 186 0.43 -10.57 -19.48
C VAL A 186 0.80 -11.83 -20.23
N HIS A 187 0.03 -12.18 -21.26
CA HIS A 187 0.14 -13.47 -21.95
C HIS A 187 0.02 -14.64 -20.95
N ASP A 188 1.08 -15.44 -20.83
CA ASP A 188 1.22 -16.60 -19.94
C ASP A 188 1.80 -16.24 -18.55
N LYS A 189 2.16 -14.98 -18.33
CA LYS A 189 2.74 -14.49 -17.09
C LYS A 189 1.77 -13.66 -16.28
N THR A 190 2.04 -13.58 -15.00
CA THR A 190 1.32 -12.69 -14.08
C THR A 190 2.29 -11.73 -13.41
N ILE A 191 1.84 -10.49 -13.20
CA ILE A 191 2.55 -9.54 -12.35
C ILE A 191 1.60 -9.01 -11.27
N ARG A 192 2.11 -8.94 -10.05
CA ARG A 192 1.44 -8.29 -8.93
C ARG A 192 2.19 -7.00 -8.62
N VAL A 193 1.60 -5.85 -8.96
CA VAL A 193 2.17 -4.53 -8.65
C VAL A 193 1.77 -4.06 -7.25
N ASN A 194 2.47 -3.08 -6.70
CA ASN A 194 2.19 -2.65 -5.32
C ASN A 194 0.83 -1.96 -5.20
N ASN A 195 0.47 -1.13 -6.13
CA ASN A 195 -0.87 -0.59 -6.24
C ASN A 195 -1.16 -0.04 -7.63
N VAL A 196 -2.44 0.20 -7.88
CA VAL A 196 -2.93 0.96 -9.02
C VAL A 196 -3.84 2.05 -8.50
N CYS A 197 -3.66 3.26 -8.96
CA CYS A 197 -4.56 4.36 -8.64
C CYS A 197 -5.02 5.10 -9.89
N LYS A 198 -6.20 5.73 -9.79
CA LYS A 198 -6.77 6.62 -10.79
C LYS A 198 -6.93 8.00 -10.17
N LEU A 199 -6.29 8.99 -10.77
CA LEU A 199 -6.41 10.40 -10.42
C LEU A 199 -7.31 11.09 -11.42
N LYS A 200 -8.13 12.02 -10.95
CA LYS A 200 -8.80 12.98 -11.81
C LYS A 200 -7.84 14.12 -12.10
N GLU A 201 -7.57 14.40 -13.36
CA GLU A 201 -6.82 15.59 -13.76
C GLU A 201 -7.81 16.75 -13.97
N ASN A 202 -7.39 17.96 -13.68
CA ASN A 202 -8.15 19.17 -13.97
C ASN A 202 -8.12 19.41 -15.49
N GLY A 203 -8.95 18.68 -16.23
CA GLY A 203 -9.15 18.89 -17.65
C GLY A 203 -9.95 20.16 -17.95
N MET A 204 -9.92 20.62 -19.20
CA MET A 204 -10.75 21.73 -19.68
C MET A 204 -12.24 21.45 -19.43
N GLU A 205 -13.00 22.46 -19.12
CA GLU A 205 -14.33 22.57 -18.48
C GLU A 205 -15.41 21.51 -18.75
N ASN A 206 -15.30 20.58 -19.70
CA ASN A 206 -16.41 19.73 -20.08
C ASN A 206 -16.21 18.20 -19.95
N GLU A 207 -15.01 17.67 -19.80
CA GLU A 207 -14.78 16.25 -19.51
C GLU A 207 -13.59 16.05 -18.54
N PRO A 208 -13.81 15.37 -17.41
CA PRO A 208 -12.70 15.08 -16.50
C PRO A 208 -11.73 14.11 -17.17
N GLU A 209 -10.48 14.53 -17.30
CA GLU A 209 -9.40 13.63 -17.69
C GLU A 209 -8.95 12.81 -16.50
N TYR A 210 -8.60 11.57 -16.75
CA TYR A 210 -8.16 10.65 -15.71
C TYR A 210 -6.79 10.08 -16.06
N LYS A 211 -5.91 10.09 -15.08
CA LYS A 211 -4.59 9.48 -15.15
C LYS A 211 -4.57 8.19 -14.36
N ASP A 212 -4.31 7.09 -15.05
CA ASP A 212 -4.10 5.79 -14.42
C ASP A 212 -2.61 5.64 -14.08
N ILE A 213 -2.32 5.27 -12.82
CA ILE A 213 -0.95 5.13 -12.33
C ILE A 213 -0.76 3.71 -11.78
N ILE A 214 0.26 3.04 -12.27
CA ILE A 214 0.77 1.78 -11.71
C ILE A 214 1.93 2.14 -10.79
N THR A 215 1.91 1.68 -9.54
CA THR A 215 2.99 1.97 -8.60
C THR A 215 3.78 0.72 -8.27
N GLU A 216 5.10 0.83 -8.38
CA GLU A 216 6.08 -0.14 -7.91
C GLU A 216 6.93 0.46 -6.78
N ILE A 217 7.22 -0.36 -5.75
CA ILE A 217 8.05 0.04 -4.61
C ILE A 217 9.31 -0.83 -4.61
N VAL A 218 10.43 -0.19 -4.86
CA VAL A 218 11.76 -0.80 -4.92
C VAL A 218 12.52 -0.46 -3.64
N LEU A 219 12.74 -1.47 -2.82
CA LEU A 219 13.43 -1.34 -1.54
C LEU A 219 14.78 -2.02 -1.58
N TYR A 220 15.68 -1.59 -0.71
CA TYR A 220 16.91 -2.29 -0.43
C TYR A 220 16.62 -3.75 -0.03
N GLY A 221 17.43 -4.67 -0.54
CA GLY A 221 17.19 -6.11 -0.35
C GLY A 221 16.29 -6.76 -1.43
N THR A 222 15.76 -5.98 -2.38
CA THR A 222 15.14 -6.58 -3.58
C THR A 222 16.24 -7.00 -4.54
N GLU A 223 16.24 -8.26 -4.95
CA GLU A 223 17.23 -8.78 -5.89
C GLU A 223 17.13 -8.11 -7.26
N GLU A 224 18.26 -7.73 -7.85
CA GLU A 224 18.31 -7.07 -9.16
C GLU A 224 17.64 -7.92 -10.26
N ALA A 225 17.85 -9.25 -10.23
CA ALA A 225 17.23 -10.16 -11.18
C ALA A 225 15.69 -10.15 -11.07
N GLU A 226 15.14 -10.11 -9.85
CA GLU A 226 13.70 -9.97 -9.61
C GLU A 226 13.18 -8.65 -10.19
N LEU A 227 13.88 -7.55 -9.96
CA LEU A 227 13.48 -6.23 -10.48
C LEU A 227 13.49 -6.20 -12.01
N ARG A 228 14.53 -6.73 -12.63
CA ARG A 228 14.61 -6.82 -14.10
C ARG A 228 13.47 -7.64 -14.68
N GLU A 229 13.17 -8.80 -14.10
CA GLU A 229 12.04 -9.62 -14.55
C GLU A 229 10.71 -8.87 -14.40
N ARG A 230 10.48 -8.19 -13.28
CA ARG A 230 9.27 -7.41 -13.04
C ARG A 230 9.11 -6.29 -14.06
N PHE A 231 10.16 -5.51 -14.31
CA PHE A 231 10.11 -4.42 -15.29
C PHE A 231 9.96 -4.94 -16.72
N SER A 232 10.56 -6.08 -17.06
CA SER A 232 10.39 -6.74 -18.36
C SER A 232 8.93 -7.17 -18.57
N ILE A 233 8.26 -7.73 -17.56
CA ILE A 233 6.85 -8.10 -17.64
C ILE A 233 5.98 -6.82 -17.77
N LEU A 234 6.28 -5.75 -17.01
CA LEU A 234 5.59 -4.45 -17.13
C LEU A 234 5.79 -3.84 -18.52
N GLY A 235 7.00 -3.88 -19.06
CA GLY A 235 7.28 -3.44 -20.42
C GLY A 235 6.47 -4.21 -21.46
N THR A 236 6.37 -5.53 -21.32
CA THR A 236 5.52 -6.36 -22.17
C THR A 236 4.04 -6.00 -22.01
N PHE A 237 3.56 -5.80 -20.80
CA PHE A 237 2.22 -5.37 -20.49
C PHE A 237 1.84 -4.05 -21.20
N LEU A 238 2.74 -3.06 -21.18
CA LEU A 238 2.53 -1.77 -21.83
C LEU A 238 2.67 -1.86 -23.36
N ARG A 239 3.60 -2.69 -23.87
CA ARG A 239 3.86 -2.87 -25.32
C ARG A 239 2.72 -3.59 -26.04
N THR A 240 2.16 -4.61 -25.40
CA THR A 240 1.11 -5.46 -26.00
C THR A 240 -0.32 -4.94 -25.76
N ASN A 241 -0.47 -3.75 -25.19
CA ASN A 241 -1.76 -3.15 -24.82
C ASN A 241 -2.60 -4.04 -23.88
N SER A 242 -1.99 -5.00 -23.18
CA SER A 242 -2.67 -5.84 -22.18
C SER A 242 -3.28 -5.01 -21.05
N TRP A 243 -2.75 -3.81 -20.83
CA TRP A 243 -3.26 -2.83 -19.87
C TRP A 243 -4.70 -2.41 -20.13
N GLN A 244 -5.18 -2.42 -21.38
CA GLN A 244 -6.54 -2.02 -21.75
C GLN A 244 -7.62 -2.85 -21.06
N LYS A 245 -7.31 -4.07 -20.63
CA LYS A 245 -8.24 -4.94 -19.88
C LYS A 245 -8.45 -4.46 -18.44
N TYR A 246 -7.53 -3.67 -17.90
CA TYR A 246 -7.50 -3.27 -16.48
C TYR A 246 -7.77 -1.79 -16.28
N PHE A 247 -7.46 -0.98 -17.29
CA PHE A 247 -7.56 0.47 -17.27
C PHE A 247 -8.56 0.90 -18.33
N PHE A 248 -9.76 1.20 -17.89
CA PHE A 248 -10.81 1.69 -18.77
C PHE A 248 -10.79 3.22 -18.75
N ASN A 249 -10.08 3.85 -19.69
CA ASN A 249 -10.21 5.26 -19.96
C ASN A 249 -10.69 5.47 -21.42
N LYS A 250 -11.58 6.43 -21.63
CA LYS A 250 -12.18 6.73 -22.95
C LYS A 250 -11.12 7.04 -24.02
N ASN A 251 -10.00 7.60 -23.62
CA ASN A 251 -8.95 8.08 -24.51
C ASN A 251 -7.89 7.01 -24.80
N MET A 252 -8.00 5.81 -24.25
CA MET A 252 -7.04 4.72 -24.41
C MET A 252 -5.58 5.14 -24.12
N ILE A 253 -5.38 5.99 -23.11
CA ILE A 253 -4.07 6.48 -22.72
C ILE A 253 -3.39 5.39 -21.87
N LYS A 254 -2.13 5.09 -22.19
CA LYS A 254 -1.32 4.15 -21.40
C LYS A 254 -1.20 4.62 -19.95
N PRO A 255 -1.27 3.69 -18.96
CA PRO A 255 -1.03 4.03 -17.59
C PRO A 255 0.42 4.52 -17.39
N THR A 256 0.57 5.51 -16.53
CA THR A 256 1.89 5.99 -16.09
C THR A 256 2.46 5.04 -15.04
N LEU A 257 3.74 4.72 -15.14
CA LEU A 257 4.44 3.97 -14.10
C LEU A 257 5.05 4.95 -13.09
N LEU A 258 4.74 4.78 -11.81
CA LEU A 258 5.39 5.47 -10.71
C LEU A 258 6.25 4.48 -9.92
N VAL A 259 7.55 4.72 -9.85
CA VAL A 259 8.46 3.91 -9.05
C VAL A 259 8.88 4.67 -7.81
N ILE A 260 8.66 4.08 -6.65
CA ILE A 260 9.09 4.62 -5.35
C ILE A 260 10.35 3.87 -4.94
N THR A 261 11.48 4.54 -4.91
CA THR A 261 12.74 4.00 -4.42
C THR A 261 13.00 4.41 -2.98
N GLU A 262 13.91 3.73 -2.32
CA GLU A 262 14.24 4.01 -0.94
C GLU A 262 14.92 5.37 -0.75
N ASN A 263 15.90 5.67 -1.61
CA ASN A 263 16.70 6.88 -1.58
C ASN A 263 17.10 7.32 -2.99
N ASP A 264 17.76 8.47 -3.08
CA ASP A 264 18.20 9.06 -4.36
C ASP A 264 19.35 8.26 -5.02
N GLU A 265 20.11 7.47 -4.26
CA GLU A 265 21.20 6.63 -4.81
C GLU A 265 20.66 5.53 -5.72
N ALA A 266 19.50 4.95 -5.38
CA ALA A 266 18.86 3.90 -6.19
C ALA A 266 18.21 4.43 -7.48
N VAL A 267 18.02 5.75 -7.62
CA VAL A 267 17.29 6.35 -8.76
C VAL A 267 18.00 6.06 -10.08
N SER A 268 19.32 6.20 -10.13
CA SER A 268 20.10 6.01 -11.36
C SER A 268 19.95 4.59 -11.90
N ASP A 269 20.15 3.59 -11.05
CA ASP A 269 20.12 2.18 -11.44
C ASP A 269 18.71 1.75 -11.88
N VAL A 270 17.68 2.19 -11.13
CA VAL A 270 16.28 1.94 -11.47
C VAL A 270 15.92 2.62 -12.80
N THR A 271 16.38 3.85 -13.04
CA THR A 271 16.16 4.56 -14.32
C THR A 271 16.72 3.77 -15.50
N GLN A 272 17.97 3.29 -15.39
CA GLN A 272 18.60 2.51 -16.44
C GLN A 272 17.86 1.20 -16.74
N MET A 273 17.33 0.53 -15.71
CA MET A 273 16.50 -0.66 -15.89
C MET A 273 15.20 -0.32 -16.62
N LEU A 274 14.51 0.77 -16.23
CA LEU A 274 13.25 1.19 -16.85
C LEU A 274 13.43 1.57 -18.32
N ILE A 275 14.44 2.35 -18.65
CA ILE A 275 14.75 2.74 -20.04
C ILE A 275 14.96 1.50 -20.93
N LYS A 276 15.60 0.47 -20.39
CA LYS A 276 15.89 -0.75 -21.12
C LYS A 276 14.65 -1.63 -21.33
N GLU A 277 13.78 -1.72 -20.34
CA GLU A 277 12.69 -2.70 -20.32
C GLU A 277 11.36 -2.12 -20.81
N LEU A 278 11.10 -0.82 -20.63
CA LEU A 278 9.86 -0.19 -21.04
C LEU A 278 9.86 0.19 -22.54
N PRO A 279 8.67 0.25 -23.19
CA PRO A 279 8.53 0.89 -24.49
C PRO A 279 8.95 2.36 -24.44
N SER A 280 9.54 2.89 -25.52
CA SER A 280 10.00 4.29 -25.61
C SER A 280 8.89 5.32 -25.46
N ASP A 281 7.64 4.96 -25.76
CA ASP A 281 6.46 5.82 -25.60
C ASP A 281 5.82 5.71 -24.20
N SER A 282 6.47 5.05 -23.26
CA SER A 282 5.97 4.91 -21.89
C SER A 282 6.37 6.08 -21.01
N VAL A 283 5.40 6.65 -20.29
CA VAL A 283 5.67 7.67 -19.29
C VAL A 283 5.95 6.99 -17.94
N PHE A 284 7.09 7.32 -17.35
CA PHE A 284 7.37 6.89 -15.99
C PHE A 284 7.93 8.01 -15.14
N TYR A 285 7.62 7.95 -13.86
CA TYR A 285 8.15 8.83 -12.83
C TYR A 285 8.87 8.01 -11.77
N ILE A 286 9.90 8.59 -11.19
CA ILE A 286 10.58 8.03 -10.02
C ILE A 286 10.44 9.03 -8.87
N THR A 287 10.20 8.50 -7.70
CA THR A 287 10.27 9.27 -6.45
C THR A 287 11.03 8.46 -5.41
N THR A 288 11.50 9.13 -4.37
CA THR A 288 12.04 8.44 -3.20
C THR A 288 11.09 8.59 -2.02
N ILE A 289 11.26 7.77 -0.99
CA ILE A 289 10.44 7.88 0.22
C ILE A 289 10.51 9.29 0.80
N SER A 290 11.70 9.91 0.80
CA SER A 290 11.87 11.27 1.30
C SER A 290 11.18 12.32 0.43
N ARG A 291 11.25 12.18 -0.90
CA ARG A 291 10.59 13.08 -1.88
C ARG A 291 9.07 12.95 -1.80
N MET A 292 8.55 11.72 -1.77
CA MET A 292 7.12 11.44 -1.59
C MET A 292 6.56 12.08 -0.31
N ARG A 293 7.34 12.08 0.77
CA ARG A 293 6.96 12.71 2.05
C ARG A 293 6.78 14.21 1.97
N LYS A 294 7.47 14.90 1.08
CA LYS A 294 7.25 16.35 0.84
C LYS A 294 5.84 16.64 0.29
N GLY A 295 5.28 15.72 -0.50
CA GLY A 295 3.97 15.83 -1.14
C GLY A 295 4.10 15.98 -2.65
N TYR A 296 3.18 15.39 -3.39
CA TYR A 296 3.23 15.34 -4.85
C TYR A 296 2.97 16.70 -5.53
N ASP A 297 2.38 17.65 -4.81
CA ASP A 297 2.20 19.05 -5.23
C ASP A 297 3.49 19.88 -5.21
N LYS A 298 4.58 19.36 -4.70
CA LYS A 298 5.84 20.08 -4.57
C LYS A 298 6.80 19.73 -5.70
N VAL A 299 7.39 20.73 -6.32
CA VAL A 299 8.48 20.54 -7.29
C VAL A 299 9.60 19.76 -6.63
N GLY A 300 10.14 18.78 -7.35
CA GLY A 300 11.15 17.87 -6.83
C GLY A 300 10.59 16.69 -6.02
N SER A 301 9.26 16.54 -5.93
CA SER A 301 8.65 15.34 -5.38
C SER A 301 8.74 14.16 -6.34
N LEU A 302 8.77 14.41 -7.63
CA LEU A 302 8.92 13.44 -8.70
C LEU A 302 10.13 13.78 -9.58
N LEU A 303 10.67 12.72 -10.16
CA LEU A 303 11.73 12.78 -11.15
C LEU A 303 11.19 12.18 -12.45
N GLN A 304 11.28 12.90 -13.55
CA GLN A 304 10.95 12.42 -14.89
C GLN A 304 12.20 12.32 -15.73
N TYR A 305 12.37 11.19 -16.42
CA TYR A 305 13.46 11.04 -17.36
C TYR A 305 13.21 11.89 -18.62
N ASP A 306 14.20 12.66 -19.02
CA ASP A 306 14.22 13.44 -20.25
C ASP A 306 15.24 12.83 -21.23
N GLU A 307 14.72 12.21 -22.28
CA GLU A 307 15.55 11.58 -23.33
C GLU A 307 16.46 12.60 -24.04
N GLY A 308 15.98 13.83 -24.23
CA GLY A 308 16.72 14.87 -24.94
C GLY A 308 17.99 15.32 -24.23
N THR A 309 17.98 15.29 -22.89
CA THR A 309 19.14 15.67 -22.06
C THR A 309 19.80 14.45 -21.39
N ASN A 310 19.24 13.25 -21.56
CA ASN A 310 19.66 12.02 -20.87
C ASN A 310 19.80 12.23 -19.34
N SER A 311 18.85 12.92 -18.75
CA SER A 311 18.88 13.29 -17.34
C SER A 311 17.51 13.24 -16.69
N MET A 312 17.49 13.22 -15.35
CA MET A 312 16.25 13.31 -14.57
C MET A 312 15.89 14.77 -14.32
N LYS A 313 14.67 15.15 -14.64
CA LYS A 313 14.10 16.47 -14.33
C LYS A 313 13.21 16.39 -13.10
N GLU A 314 13.33 17.36 -12.20
CA GLU A 314 12.45 17.51 -11.06
C GLU A 314 11.12 18.12 -11.48
N ILE A 315 10.03 17.43 -11.15
CA ILE A 315 8.66 17.86 -11.42
C ILE A 315 7.76 17.70 -10.19
N SER A 316 6.53 18.16 -10.29
CA SER A 316 5.39 17.81 -9.42
C SER A 316 4.35 17.04 -10.23
N LEU A 317 3.43 16.36 -9.53
CA LEU A 317 2.30 15.70 -10.18
C LEU A 317 1.26 16.70 -10.62
#